data_64d4b1396eec438924deef28658fb10d
#
_entry.id   64d4b1396eec438924deef28658fb10d
#
_cell.length_a   1.000
_cell.length_b   1.000
_cell.length_c   1.000
_cell.angle_alpha   90.00
_cell.angle_beta   90.00
_cell.angle_gamma   90.00
#
_symmetry.space_group_name_H-M   'P 1'
#
loop_
_entity.id
_entity.type
_entity.pdbx_description
1 polymer ?
#
loop_
_entity_poly.entity_id
_entity_poly.type
_entity_poly.pdbx_seq_one_letter_code
_entity_poly.pdbx_strand_id
1 'polypeptide(L)'
;MVFIESLPFTRRLHELAKTDAVEVLTAIQSDLLSNPERGRLVPGLGGIRKARASNPGRGKGKRGGFRYFYLYFESDQQIALVYLLDKDESDDLDADERKLLRALAAESQSEE
;
A
#
# COMPACT_ATOMS: atom_id res chain seq x y z
N MET A 1 -2.83 9.70 14.08
CA MET A 1 -2.99 8.87 12.86
C MET A 1 -2.80 7.40 13.21
N VAL A 2 -3.73 6.58 12.82
CA VAL A 2 -3.69 5.14 13.09
C VAL A 2 -3.50 4.40 11.77
N PHE A 3 -2.57 3.44 11.73
CA PHE A 3 -2.34 2.60 10.56
C PHE A 3 -2.90 1.21 10.82
N ILE A 4 -3.69 0.72 9.88
CA ILE A 4 -4.24 -0.64 9.93
C ILE A 4 -3.71 -1.38 8.71
N GLU A 5 -3.21 -2.60 8.92
CA GLU A 5 -2.72 -3.43 7.82
C GLU A 5 -3.74 -4.50 7.50
N SER A 6 -4.07 -4.64 6.22
CA SER A 6 -4.83 -5.80 5.79
C SER A 6 -3.92 -7.02 5.82
N LEU A 7 -4.51 -8.20 5.92
CA LEU A 7 -3.72 -9.43 5.89
C LEU A 7 -2.96 -9.58 4.57
N PRO A 8 -3.56 -9.32 3.41
CA PRO A 8 -2.81 -9.36 2.15
C PRO A 8 -1.61 -8.41 2.14
N PHE A 9 -1.76 -7.20 2.69
CA PHE A 9 -0.62 -6.27 2.74
C PHE A 9 0.51 -6.85 3.59
N THR A 10 0.18 -7.33 4.78
CA THR A 10 1.19 -7.86 5.69
C THR A 10 1.92 -9.06 5.08
N ARG A 11 1.19 -9.95 4.44
CA ARG A 11 1.79 -11.11 3.77
C ARG A 11 2.74 -10.69 2.67
N ARG A 12 2.30 -9.76 1.81
CA ARG A 12 3.14 -9.30 0.71
C ARG A 12 4.38 -8.60 1.22
N LEU A 13 4.22 -7.80 2.28
CA LEU A 13 5.36 -7.10 2.87
C LEU A 13 6.44 -8.08 3.29
N HIS A 14 6.06 -9.14 4.00
CA HIS A 14 7.04 -10.11 4.47
C HIS A 14 7.62 -10.95 3.33
N GLU A 15 6.81 -11.28 2.34
CA GLU A 15 7.29 -12.03 1.18
C GLU A 15 8.27 -11.22 0.34
N LEU A 16 7.99 -9.95 0.13
CA LEU A 16 8.76 -9.13 -0.80
C LEU A 16 9.94 -8.44 -0.13
N ALA A 17 9.76 -7.93 1.07
CA ALA A 17 10.81 -7.16 1.75
C ALA A 17 11.66 -8.01 2.68
N LYS A 18 11.15 -9.16 3.10
CA LYS A 18 11.91 -10.12 3.91
C LYS A 18 12.51 -9.44 5.15
N THR A 19 13.82 -9.44 5.29
CA THR A 19 14.47 -8.84 6.45
C THR A 19 14.34 -7.32 6.49
N ASP A 20 13.95 -6.70 5.39
CA ASP A 20 13.77 -5.25 5.32
C ASP A 20 12.34 -4.82 5.59
N ALA A 21 11.46 -5.73 6.02
CA ALA A 21 10.04 -5.44 6.17
C ALA A 21 9.79 -4.26 7.12
N VAL A 22 10.46 -4.21 8.24
CA VAL A 22 10.28 -3.11 9.21
C VAL A 22 10.71 -1.79 8.61
N GLU A 23 11.84 -1.79 7.92
CA GLU A 23 12.35 -0.57 7.30
C GLU A 23 11.40 -0.05 6.21
N VAL A 24 10.88 -0.95 5.39
CA VAL A 24 9.94 -0.58 4.33
C VAL A 24 8.65 -0.03 4.92
N LEU A 25 8.11 -0.73 5.93
CA LEU A 25 6.88 -0.28 6.57
C LEU A 25 7.05 1.09 7.23
N THR A 26 8.17 1.29 7.91
CA THR A 26 8.46 2.57 8.57
C THR A 26 8.52 3.70 7.55
N ALA A 27 9.16 3.45 6.42
CA ALA A 27 9.27 4.46 5.37
C ALA A 27 7.88 4.81 4.79
N ILE A 28 7.05 3.80 4.57
CA ILE A 28 5.69 4.03 4.08
C ILE A 28 4.90 4.87 5.07
N GLN A 29 4.95 4.51 6.35
CA GLN A 29 4.21 5.24 7.37
C GLN A 29 4.70 6.67 7.51
N SER A 30 6.00 6.87 7.44
CA SER A 30 6.58 8.21 7.54
C SER A 30 6.13 9.08 6.37
N ASP A 31 6.14 8.54 5.16
CA ASP A 31 5.69 9.28 3.98
C ASP A 31 4.22 9.66 4.09
N LEU A 32 3.39 8.74 4.57
CA LEU A 32 1.97 9.00 4.70
C LEU A 32 1.63 9.96 5.84
N LEU A 33 2.45 9.96 6.89
CA LEU A 33 2.27 10.95 7.95
C LEU A 33 2.55 12.35 7.43
N SER A 34 3.53 12.48 6.53
CA SER A 34 3.84 13.78 5.93
C SER A 34 2.73 14.24 4.98
N ASN A 35 2.15 13.32 4.23
CA ASN A 35 1.09 13.65 3.28
C ASN A 35 0.21 12.42 3.03
N PRO A 36 -0.91 12.31 3.76
CA PRO A 36 -1.80 11.14 3.58
C PRO A 36 -2.41 11.02 2.20
N GLU A 37 -2.44 12.11 1.44
CA GLU A 37 -3.02 12.10 0.10
C GLU A 37 -1.98 12.06 -1.00
N ARG A 38 -0.75 11.67 -0.67
CA ARG A 38 0.33 11.66 -1.65
C ARG A 38 0.10 10.70 -2.80
N GLY A 39 -0.63 9.62 -2.57
CA GLY A 39 -0.91 8.65 -3.59
C GLY A 39 -1.99 9.10 -4.54
N ARG A 40 -1.96 8.57 -5.76
CA ARG A 40 -2.99 8.85 -6.75
C ARG A 40 -4.17 7.91 -6.57
N LEU A 41 -5.36 8.44 -6.76
CA LEU A 41 -6.55 7.60 -6.75
C LEU A 41 -6.49 6.64 -7.93
N VAL A 42 -6.80 5.38 -7.67
CA VAL A 42 -6.83 4.35 -8.71
C VAL A 42 -8.28 4.21 -9.19
N PRO A 43 -8.52 4.45 -10.49
CA PRO A 43 -9.91 4.37 -10.99
C PRO A 43 -10.54 3.01 -10.73
N GLY A 44 -11.78 3.02 -10.28
CA GLY A 44 -12.57 1.80 -10.11
C GLY A 44 -12.25 0.97 -8.88
N LEU A 45 -11.46 1.48 -7.95
CA LEU A 45 -11.09 0.72 -6.76
C LEU A 45 -11.64 1.29 -5.45
N GLY A 46 -12.69 2.11 -5.53
CA GLY A 46 -13.40 2.52 -4.32
C GLY A 46 -12.64 3.42 -3.38
N GLY A 47 -11.78 4.27 -3.91
CA GLY A 47 -11.06 5.25 -3.10
C GLY A 47 -9.63 4.85 -2.77
N ILE A 48 -9.20 3.69 -3.24
CA ILE A 48 -7.83 3.27 -3.01
C ILE A 48 -6.86 4.17 -3.76
N ARG A 49 -5.78 4.54 -3.10
CA ARG A 49 -4.68 5.32 -3.67
C ARG A 49 -3.46 4.43 -3.81
N LYS A 50 -2.60 4.75 -4.78
CA LYS A 50 -1.34 4.04 -4.93
C LYS A 50 -0.17 5.01 -4.86
N ALA A 51 0.92 4.57 -4.25
CA ALA A 51 2.14 5.36 -4.10
C ALA A 51 3.35 4.44 -4.18
N ARG A 52 4.53 5.04 -4.20
CA ARG A 52 5.78 4.29 -4.32
C ARG A 52 6.55 4.29 -3.03
N ALA A 53 7.28 3.20 -2.80
CA ALA A 53 8.24 3.09 -1.70
C ALA A 53 9.52 2.49 -2.25
N SER A 54 10.66 2.91 -1.68
CA SER A 54 11.95 2.36 -2.08
C SER A 54 12.11 0.94 -1.57
N ASN A 55 12.91 0.15 -2.31
CA ASN A 55 13.30 -1.18 -1.85
C ASN A 55 14.77 -1.12 -1.45
N PRO A 56 15.08 -1.13 -0.14
CA PRO A 56 16.47 -1.00 0.32
C PRO A 56 17.37 -2.09 -0.23
N GLY A 57 16.82 -3.28 -0.48
CA GLY A 57 17.59 -4.40 -1.00
C GLY A 57 18.08 -4.22 -2.43
N ARG A 58 17.58 -3.21 -3.14
CA ARG A 58 17.95 -2.98 -4.53
C ARG A 58 18.87 -1.79 -4.72
N GLY A 59 19.34 -1.22 -3.62
CA GLY A 59 20.24 -0.10 -3.67
C GLY A 59 19.52 1.22 -3.82
N LYS A 60 20.30 2.28 -3.72
CA LYS A 60 19.77 3.63 -3.68
C LYS A 60 19.33 4.12 -5.04
N GLY A 61 18.20 4.81 -5.06
CA GLY A 61 17.75 5.51 -6.26
C GLY A 61 17.43 4.63 -7.43
N LYS A 62 17.30 3.36 -7.22
CA LYS A 62 17.02 2.45 -8.30
C LYS A 62 15.58 2.49 -8.69
N ARG A 63 15.32 2.27 -9.95
CA ARG A 63 13.99 2.00 -10.41
C ARG A 63 13.49 0.72 -9.80
N GLY A 64 12.22 0.51 -9.84
CA GLY A 64 11.62 -0.62 -9.17
C GLY A 64 11.17 -0.20 -7.81
N GLY A 65 11.51 -0.96 -6.78
CA GLY A 65 10.97 -0.73 -5.46
C GLY A 65 9.56 -1.26 -5.38
N PHE A 66 8.77 -0.69 -4.48
CA PHE A 66 7.44 -1.18 -4.22
C PHE A 66 6.38 -0.14 -4.57
N ARG A 67 5.21 -0.63 -4.94
CA ARG A 67 4.01 0.18 -5.01
C ARG A 67 3.10 -0.29 -3.91
N TYR A 68 2.55 0.65 -3.12
CA TYR A 68 1.62 0.27 -2.08
C TYR A 68 0.27 0.93 -2.33
N PHE A 69 -0.76 0.25 -1.87
CA PHE A 69 -2.15 0.65 -2.08
C PHE A 69 -2.80 0.83 -0.72
N TYR A 70 -3.50 1.96 -0.56
CA TYR A 70 -4.03 2.30 0.75
C TYR A 70 -5.32 3.10 0.63
N LEU A 71 -6.06 3.14 1.75
CA LEU A 71 -7.24 3.96 1.90
C LEU A 71 -6.98 4.97 3.02
N TYR A 72 -7.38 6.21 2.79
CA TYR A 72 -7.24 7.23 3.79
C TYR A 72 -8.63 7.66 4.27
N PHE A 73 -8.88 7.53 5.56
CA PHE A 73 -10.12 7.92 6.21
C PHE A 73 -9.84 9.18 7.01
N GLU A 74 -10.06 10.32 6.38
CA GLU A 74 -9.67 11.61 6.96
C GLU A 74 -10.38 11.88 8.28
N SER A 75 -11.69 11.63 8.33
CA SER A 75 -12.47 11.89 9.53
C SER A 75 -11.97 11.12 10.74
N ASP A 76 -11.47 9.92 10.52
CA ASP A 76 -11.02 9.05 11.60
C ASP A 76 -9.52 9.15 11.82
N GLN A 77 -8.82 9.91 11.01
CA GLN A 77 -7.36 9.99 11.03
C GLN A 77 -6.75 8.60 10.99
N GLN A 78 -7.16 7.84 9.97
CA GLN A 78 -6.82 6.43 9.88
C GLN A 78 -6.42 6.09 8.44
N ILE A 79 -5.42 5.23 8.31
CA ILE A 79 -4.99 4.74 7.00
C ILE A 79 -4.99 3.22 7.03
N ALA A 80 -5.66 2.61 6.06
CA ALA A 80 -5.65 1.18 5.88
C ALA A 80 -4.66 0.86 4.76
N LEU A 81 -3.59 0.13 5.10
CA LEU A 81 -2.63 -0.35 4.12
C LEU A 81 -3.18 -1.65 3.55
N VAL A 82 -3.46 -1.67 2.25
CA VAL A 82 -4.27 -2.71 1.64
C VAL A 82 -3.45 -3.76 0.90
N TYR A 83 -2.42 -3.33 0.17
CA TYR A 83 -1.67 -4.26 -0.68
C TYR A 83 -0.30 -3.70 -1.01
N LEU A 84 0.64 -4.58 -1.32
CA LEU A 84 1.99 -4.22 -1.73
C LEU A 84 2.36 -4.99 -2.99
N LEU A 85 2.94 -4.30 -3.95
CA LEU A 85 3.32 -4.86 -5.24
C LEU A 85 4.79 -4.57 -5.49
N ASP A 86 5.51 -5.57 -5.98
CA ASP A 86 6.90 -5.38 -6.38
C ASP A 86 6.89 -4.93 -7.84
N LYS A 87 7.35 -3.71 -8.08
CA LYS A 87 7.32 -3.15 -9.43
C LYS A 87 8.10 -3.97 -10.44
N ASP A 88 9.16 -4.65 -10.00
CA ASP A 88 9.96 -5.47 -10.90
C ASP A 88 9.24 -6.75 -11.31
N GLU A 89 8.29 -7.21 -10.49
CA GLU A 89 7.50 -8.38 -10.85
C GLU A 89 6.31 -8.01 -11.70
N SER A 90 5.75 -6.83 -11.48
CA SER A 90 4.57 -6.38 -12.20
C SER A 90 4.46 -4.86 -12.11
N ASP A 91 4.15 -4.22 -13.23
CA ASP A 91 3.99 -2.77 -13.26
C ASP A 91 2.69 -2.32 -12.62
N ASP A 92 1.68 -3.17 -12.61
CA ASP A 92 0.38 -2.77 -12.10
C ASP A 92 -0.39 -4.02 -11.70
N LEU A 93 -1.56 -3.79 -11.10
CA LEU A 93 -2.43 -4.85 -10.63
C LEU A 93 -3.03 -5.63 -11.81
N ASP A 94 -3.12 -6.94 -11.67
CA ASP A 94 -3.87 -7.75 -12.61
C ASP A 94 -5.35 -7.77 -12.22
N ALA A 95 -6.17 -8.48 -12.99
CA ALA A 95 -7.61 -8.49 -12.78
C ALA A 95 -8.00 -9.09 -11.43
N ASP A 96 -7.30 -10.15 -11.02
CA ASP A 96 -7.60 -10.78 -9.72
C ASP A 96 -7.22 -9.89 -8.56
N GLU A 97 -6.08 -9.21 -8.67
CA GLU A 97 -5.65 -8.27 -7.65
C GLU A 97 -6.61 -7.10 -7.54
N ARG A 98 -7.07 -6.56 -8.68
CA ARG A 98 -8.04 -5.48 -8.66
C ARG A 98 -9.34 -5.90 -7.98
N LYS A 99 -9.77 -7.12 -8.24
CA LYS A 99 -10.97 -7.66 -7.62
C LYS A 99 -10.79 -7.76 -6.10
N LEU A 100 -9.64 -8.26 -5.68
CA LEU A 100 -9.31 -8.35 -4.25
C LEU A 100 -9.33 -6.96 -3.59
N LEU A 101 -8.71 -5.99 -4.22
CA LEU A 101 -8.63 -4.66 -3.64
C LEU A 101 -10.00 -3.99 -3.57
N ARG A 102 -10.85 -4.19 -4.58
CA ARG A 102 -12.22 -3.68 -4.51
C ARG A 102 -12.98 -4.28 -3.34
N ALA A 103 -12.80 -5.58 -3.11
CA ALA A 103 -13.46 -6.24 -2.00
C ALA A 103 -12.96 -5.72 -0.65
N LEU A 104 -11.65 -5.53 -0.54
CA LEU A 104 -11.06 -4.99 0.69
C LEU A 104 -11.53 -3.56 0.97
N ALA A 105 -11.64 -2.74 -0.09
CA ALA A 105 -12.12 -1.38 0.07
C ALA A 105 -13.58 -1.36 0.54
N ALA A 106 -14.42 -2.20 -0.06
CA ALA A 106 -15.82 -2.29 0.33
C ALA A 106 -15.97 -2.75 1.78
N GLU A 107 -15.17 -3.74 2.17
CA GLU A 107 -15.20 -4.26 3.53
C GLU A 107 -14.77 -3.20 4.53
N SER A 108 -13.72 -2.46 4.23
CA SER A 108 -13.21 -1.42 5.13
C SER A 108 -14.22 -0.30 5.32
N GLN A 109 -15.00 0.01 4.29
CA GLN A 109 -15.95 1.10 4.35
C GLN A 109 -17.29 0.68 4.94
N SER A 110 -17.60 -0.60 4.94
CA SER A 110 -18.89 -1.09 5.42
C SER A 110 -18.93 -1.27 6.92
N GLU A 111 -17.82 -1.14 7.60
CA GLU A 111 -17.76 -1.31 9.05
C GLU A 111 -18.22 -0.08 9.81
N GLU A 112 -18.60 0.93 9.11
CA GLU A 112 -19.13 2.14 9.77
C GLU A 112 -20.64 2.03 10.09
#